data_9ef2e6ba1e40fc440fec78b4dd0d1f3b
#
_entry.id   9ef2e6ba1e40fc440fec78b4dd0d1f3b
#
_cell.length_a   1.000
_cell.length_b   1.000
_cell.length_c   1.000
_cell.angle_alpha   90.00
_cell.angle_beta   90.00
_cell.angle_gamma   90.00
#
_symmetry.space_group_name_H-M   'P 1'
#
loop_
_entity.id
_entity.type
_entity.pdbx_description
1 polymer ?
#
loop_
_entity_poly.entity_id
_entity_poly.type
_entity_poly.pdbx_seq_one_letter_code
_entity_poly.pdbx_strand_id
1 'polypeptide(L)'
;MWQETRARAGRVLLRIEDHDRQRSRRVYEDAILEDLAWLGFDADEPPVRQSERNAIYESALDGLRRRGLVYACNCSRSEIAANSAGLKPCATAGEKPESSGGPKACPEPENSVVAQGFSPADPERRYPGTCAHRGLAEDPGVGLRIRLAPSVERFVDLRLGPQEQRPSEQSGDLLARDRDGNWTYQFAATVDDYVQGVTLVIRGIDLLASTGRQIQLARLLGRHEPPAFMHHALIMKYARGRDPGTSRQKLSKSDGDTGIRELRARGWTPAQIIDAAMAAASR
;
A
#
# COMPACT_ATOMS: atom_id res chain seq x y z
N MET A 1 1.74 -15.07 -5.89
CA MET A 1 2.91 -14.37 -6.46
C MET A 1 3.87 -15.34 -7.15
N TRP A 2 4.59 -16.24 -6.48
CA TRP A 2 5.60 -17.15 -7.07
C TRP A 2 5.08 -17.90 -8.30
N GLN A 3 3.98 -18.63 -8.17
CA GLN A 3 3.39 -19.39 -9.27
C GLN A 3 3.01 -18.51 -10.46
N GLU A 4 2.41 -17.34 -10.21
CA GLU A 4 2.04 -16.39 -11.26
C GLU A 4 3.26 -15.83 -11.99
N THR A 5 4.34 -15.53 -11.25
CA THR A 5 5.59 -15.07 -11.84
C THR A 5 6.24 -16.14 -12.68
N ARG A 6 6.29 -17.40 -12.19
CA ARG A 6 6.84 -18.53 -12.94
C ARG A 6 6.02 -18.89 -14.19
N ALA A 7 4.70 -18.81 -14.10
CA ALA A 7 3.81 -19.00 -15.26
C ALA A 7 4.05 -17.97 -16.37
N ARG A 8 4.61 -16.81 -16.03
CA ARG A 8 4.97 -15.74 -16.98
C ARG A 8 6.46 -15.71 -17.34
N ALA A 9 7.22 -16.76 -17.01
CA ALA A 9 8.68 -16.81 -17.15
C ALA A 9 9.40 -15.61 -16.52
N GLY A 10 8.80 -15.01 -15.47
CA GLY A 10 9.32 -13.86 -14.76
C GLY A 10 10.32 -14.24 -13.69
N ARG A 11 11.05 -13.23 -13.19
CA ARG A 11 12.00 -13.33 -12.08
C ARG A 11 11.39 -12.81 -10.78
N VAL A 12 11.70 -13.47 -9.68
CA VAL A 12 11.26 -13.08 -8.33
C VAL A 12 12.42 -12.44 -7.59
N LEU A 13 12.26 -11.18 -7.22
CA LEU A 13 13.18 -10.44 -6.35
C LEU A 13 12.60 -10.44 -4.94
N LEU A 14 13.39 -10.85 -3.96
CA LEU A 14 12.99 -10.86 -2.54
C LEU A 14 13.54 -9.63 -1.83
N ARG A 15 12.65 -8.84 -1.25
CA ARG A 15 13.00 -7.71 -0.39
C ARG A 15 12.56 -7.98 1.04
N ILE A 16 13.46 -7.71 1.96
CA ILE A 16 13.18 -7.72 3.39
C ILE A 16 12.80 -6.28 3.78
N GLU A 17 11.54 -6.09 4.13
CA GLU A 17 10.97 -4.78 4.48
C GLU A 17 11.23 -4.47 5.97
N ASP A 18 12.50 -4.32 6.32
CA ASP A 18 13.01 -4.06 7.68
C ASP A 18 13.34 -2.58 7.95
N HIS A 19 12.76 -1.68 7.17
CA HIS A 19 12.93 -0.24 7.33
C HIS A 19 12.37 0.31 8.66
N ASP A 20 11.36 -0.34 9.24
CA ASP A 20 10.89 -0.08 10.62
C ASP A 20 11.75 -0.87 11.61
N ARG A 21 12.86 -0.27 12.03
CA ARG A 21 13.84 -0.89 12.92
C ARG A 21 13.32 -1.22 14.32
N GLN A 22 12.21 -0.61 14.74
CA GLN A 22 11.62 -0.86 16.06
C GLN A 22 10.83 -2.16 16.08
N ARG A 23 10.25 -2.55 14.94
CA ARG A 23 9.38 -3.74 14.82
C ARG A 23 10.06 -4.91 14.13
N SER A 24 11.06 -4.65 13.28
CA SER A 24 11.79 -5.68 12.54
C SER A 24 12.86 -6.29 13.41
N ARG A 25 12.81 -7.61 13.60
CA ARG A 25 13.80 -8.39 14.36
C ARG A 25 14.35 -9.49 13.48
N ARG A 26 15.67 -9.71 13.56
CA ARG A 26 16.38 -10.74 12.80
C ARG A 26 15.75 -12.13 12.90
N VAL A 27 15.31 -12.50 14.10
CA VAL A 27 14.64 -13.80 14.33
C VAL A 27 13.38 -14.00 13.50
N TYR A 28 12.65 -12.93 13.19
CA TYR A 28 11.46 -13.02 12.31
C TYR A 28 11.86 -13.11 10.84
N GLU A 29 12.91 -12.43 10.45
CA GLU A 29 13.49 -12.52 9.11
C GLU A 29 13.97 -13.95 8.83
N ASP A 30 14.80 -14.50 9.70
CA ASP A 30 15.32 -15.87 9.57
C ASP A 30 14.18 -16.88 9.50
N ALA A 31 13.11 -16.70 10.32
CA ALA A 31 11.95 -17.54 10.29
C ALA A 31 11.19 -17.48 8.96
N ILE A 32 11.04 -16.27 8.38
CA ILE A 32 10.37 -16.09 7.08
C ILE A 32 11.21 -16.73 5.95
N LEU A 33 12.51 -16.55 5.96
CA LEU A 33 13.41 -17.14 4.95
C LEU A 33 13.40 -18.68 5.03
N GLU A 34 13.39 -19.26 6.24
CA GLU A 34 13.25 -20.71 6.45
C GLU A 34 11.90 -21.22 5.91
N ASP A 35 10.80 -20.51 6.20
CA ASP A 35 9.48 -20.89 5.73
C ASP A 35 9.36 -20.79 4.20
N LEU A 36 9.95 -19.77 3.57
CA LEU A 36 10.00 -19.62 2.11
C LEU A 36 10.79 -20.76 1.46
N ALA A 37 11.98 -21.07 1.99
CA ALA A 37 12.80 -22.18 1.51
C ALA A 37 12.06 -23.52 1.65
N TRP A 38 11.40 -23.77 2.78
CA TRP A 38 10.61 -24.98 2.99
C TRP A 38 9.43 -25.11 2.03
N LEU A 39 8.79 -23.97 1.63
CA LEU A 39 7.74 -23.93 0.62
C LEU A 39 8.27 -24.08 -0.81
N GLY A 40 9.58 -24.06 -1.04
CA GLY A 40 10.19 -24.05 -2.36
C GLY A 40 10.03 -22.72 -3.08
N PHE A 41 9.96 -21.62 -2.35
CA PHE A 41 9.85 -20.27 -2.89
C PHE A 41 11.23 -19.60 -2.95
N ASP A 42 12.00 -19.96 -3.98
CA ASP A 42 13.34 -19.42 -4.18
C ASP A 42 13.31 -18.10 -4.96
N ALA A 43 14.05 -17.11 -4.48
CA ALA A 43 14.30 -15.88 -5.21
C ALA A 43 15.38 -16.09 -6.28
N ASP A 44 15.31 -15.34 -7.38
CA ASP A 44 16.26 -15.43 -8.50
C ASP A 44 17.54 -14.60 -8.25
N GLU A 45 17.53 -13.77 -7.21
CA GLU A 45 18.67 -12.99 -6.74
C GLU A 45 18.78 -13.03 -5.21
N PRO A 46 19.95 -12.73 -4.63
CA PRO A 46 20.07 -12.60 -3.18
C PRO A 46 19.06 -11.60 -2.60
N PRO A 47 18.48 -11.89 -1.44
CA PRO A 47 17.54 -10.98 -0.79
C PRO A 47 18.17 -9.62 -0.51
N VAL A 48 17.40 -8.55 -0.74
CA VAL A 48 17.80 -7.17 -0.48
C VAL A 48 17.10 -6.67 0.77
N ARG A 49 17.84 -6.03 1.69
CA ARG A 49 17.26 -5.40 2.89
C ARG A 49 17.01 -3.92 2.66
N GLN A 50 15.82 -3.45 2.98
CA GLN A 50 15.49 -2.03 2.87
C GLN A 50 16.28 -1.17 3.86
N SER A 51 16.61 -1.70 5.05
CA SER A 51 17.45 -1.00 6.03
C SER A 51 18.88 -0.68 5.52
N GLU A 52 19.35 -1.40 4.50
CA GLU A 52 20.68 -1.19 3.88
C GLU A 52 20.62 -0.22 2.68
N ARG A 53 19.43 0.26 2.32
CA ARG A 53 19.20 1.07 1.11
C ARG A 53 19.01 2.56 1.38
N ASN A 54 19.34 3.03 2.58
CA ASN A 54 19.13 4.42 3.00
C ASN A 54 19.70 5.44 1.99
N ALA A 55 20.90 5.20 1.47
CA ALA A 55 21.52 6.10 0.49
C ALA A 55 20.70 6.24 -0.80
N ILE A 56 20.05 5.17 -1.24
CA ILE A 56 19.17 5.19 -2.43
C ILE A 56 17.92 6.03 -2.16
N TYR A 57 17.32 5.85 -0.98
CA TYR A 57 16.12 6.60 -0.59
C TYR A 57 16.41 8.09 -0.39
N GLU A 58 17.54 8.42 0.27
CA GLU A 58 17.98 9.83 0.41
C GLU A 58 18.24 10.45 -0.97
N SER A 59 18.95 9.76 -1.86
CA SER A 59 19.20 10.26 -3.22
C SER A 59 17.91 10.53 -3.99
N ALA A 60 16.93 9.64 -3.89
CA ALA A 60 15.61 9.81 -4.49
C ALA A 60 14.87 11.02 -3.92
N LEU A 61 14.87 11.17 -2.58
CA LEU A 61 14.25 12.29 -1.90
C LEU A 61 14.94 13.62 -2.23
N ASP A 62 16.26 13.64 -2.32
CA ASP A 62 17.06 14.82 -2.70
C ASP A 62 16.75 15.28 -4.12
N GLY A 63 16.54 14.34 -5.04
CA GLY A 63 16.07 14.64 -6.38
C GLY A 63 14.74 15.40 -6.39
N LEU A 64 13.80 14.97 -5.53
CA LEU A 64 12.51 15.63 -5.36
C LEU A 64 12.63 16.96 -4.61
N ARG A 65 13.53 17.05 -3.62
CA ARG A 65 13.81 18.28 -2.85
C ARG A 65 14.35 19.40 -3.74
N ARG A 66 15.29 19.10 -4.62
CA ARG A 66 15.82 20.08 -5.61
C ARG A 66 14.74 20.63 -6.53
N ARG A 67 13.64 19.93 -6.72
CA ARG A 67 12.48 20.36 -7.52
C ARG A 67 11.41 21.09 -6.69
N GLY A 68 11.67 21.36 -5.38
CA GLY A 68 10.72 22.03 -4.49
C GLY A 68 9.50 21.18 -4.11
N LEU A 69 9.58 19.85 -4.30
CA LEU A 69 8.46 18.94 -4.05
C LEU A 69 8.43 18.41 -2.62
N VAL A 70 9.50 18.60 -1.84
CA VAL A 70 9.59 18.09 -0.46
C VAL A 70 9.36 19.22 0.53
N TYR A 71 8.70 18.92 1.64
CA TYR A 71 8.52 19.84 2.76
C TYR A 71 8.37 19.09 4.09
N ALA A 72 8.72 19.77 5.19
CA ALA A 72 8.60 19.25 6.55
C ALA A 72 7.16 19.31 7.05
N CYS A 73 6.78 18.31 7.85
CA CYS A 73 5.45 18.18 8.43
C CYS A 73 5.53 17.70 9.88
N ASN A 74 4.98 18.47 10.81
CA ASN A 74 4.94 18.13 12.23
C ASN A 74 3.59 17.59 12.73
N CYS A 75 2.63 17.35 11.81
CA CYS A 75 1.31 16.84 12.18
C CYS A 75 1.40 15.43 12.77
N SER A 76 0.71 15.21 13.89
CA SER A 76 0.43 13.89 14.43
C SER A 76 -0.68 13.17 13.66
N ARG A 77 -0.79 11.85 13.82
CA ARG A 77 -1.90 11.08 13.23
C ARG A 77 -3.27 11.55 13.73
N SER A 78 -3.37 11.95 15.00
CA SER A 78 -4.62 12.46 15.59
C SER A 78 -5.02 13.81 15.01
N GLU A 79 -4.07 14.74 14.78
CA GLU A 79 -4.34 16.02 14.14
C GLU A 79 -4.77 15.85 12.67
N ILE A 80 -4.13 14.96 11.92
CA ILE A 80 -4.56 14.64 10.57
C ILE A 80 -5.98 14.10 10.58
N ALA A 81 -6.30 13.24 11.54
CA ALA A 81 -7.64 12.67 11.69
C ALA A 81 -8.70 13.73 11.96
N ALA A 82 -8.46 14.61 12.91
CA ALA A 82 -9.39 15.68 13.27
C ALA A 82 -9.64 16.64 12.08
N ASN A 83 -8.57 16.99 11.36
CA ASN A 83 -8.65 17.90 10.22
C ASN A 83 -9.27 17.24 8.96
N SER A 84 -9.18 15.91 8.82
CA SER A 84 -9.80 15.18 7.72
C SER A 84 -11.31 15.03 7.89
N ALA A 85 -11.83 14.98 9.11
CA ALA A 85 -13.26 14.81 9.39
C ALA A 85 -14.12 15.98 8.91
N GLY A 86 -13.54 17.16 8.67
CA GLY A 86 -14.23 18.34 8.13
C GLY A 86 -14.22 18.46 6.60
N LEU A 87 -13.49 17.61 5.90
CA LEU A 87 -13.39 17.65 4.43
C LEU A 87 -14.48 16.77 3.83
N LYS A 88 -15.63 17.37 3.48
CA LYS A 88 -16.63 16.70 2.63
C LYS A 88 -15.99 16.32 1.29
N PRO A 89 -16.30 15.15 0.69
CA PRO A 89 -15.89 14.85 -0.67
C PRO A 89 -16.40 15.97 -1.58
N CYS A 90 -15.50 16.51 -2.41
CA CYS A 90 -15.87 17.57 -3.36
C CYS A 90 -16.90 17.04 -4.33
N ALA A 91 -18.10 17.62 -4.29
CA ALA A 91 -19.08 17.44 -5.35
C ALA A 91 -18.48 18.01 -6.64
N THR A 92 -18.56 17.25 -7.72
CA THR A 92 -18.15 17.64 -9.07
C THR A 92 -18.65 19.05 -9.39
N ALA A 93 -17.71 19.93 -9.74
CA ALA A 93 -18.03 21.28 -10.21
C ALA A 93 -18.80 21.20 -11.53
N GLY A 94 -20.02 21.68 -11.52
CA GLY A 94 -20.82 21.91 -12.72
C GLY A 94 -22.31 21.79 -12.46
N GLU A 95 -22.91 22.82 -11.86
CA GLU A 95 -24.15 23.43 -12.32
C GLU A 95 -24.75 24.32 -11.21
N LYS A 96 -25.14 25.54 -11.57
CA LYS A 96 -25.80 26.48 -10.68
C LYS A 96 -27.20 25.95 -10.29
N PRO A 97 -27.66 26.14 -9.04
CA PRO A 97 -29.03 25.75 -8.70
C PRO A 97 -30.04 26.77 -9.24
N GLU A 98 -30.89 26.33 -10.11
CA GLU A 98 -32.20 26.92 -10.27
C GLU A 98 -33.21 26.28 -9.33
N SER A 99 -34.06 27.08 -8.83
CA SER A 99 -34.99 26.94 -7.71
C SER A 99 -35.97 25.76 -7.78
N SER A 100 -36.32 25.28 -6.57
CA SER A 100 -37.52 24.53 -6.18
C SER A 100 -37.62 23.05 -6.55
N GLY A 101 -37.39 22.19 -5.56
CA GLY A 101 -37.72 20.76 -5.59
C GLY A 101 -36.80 19.95 -4.66
N GLY A 102 -37.39 19.25 -3.70
CA GLY A 102 -36.67 18.47 -2.68
C GLY A 102 -35.66 17.47 -3.21
N PRO A 103 -34.80 16.91 -2.36
CA PRO A 103 -33.65 16.13 -2.78
C PRO A 103 -34.10 14.82 -3.44
N LYS A 104 -33.96 14.74 -4.76
CA LYS A 104 -34.01 13.47 -5.48
C LYS A 104 -32.66 12.77 -5.26
N ALA A 105 -32.74 11.54 -4.78
CA ALA A 105 -31.57 10.66 -4.69
C ALA A 105 -30.88 10.55 -6.05
N CYS A 106 -29.58 10.79 -6.10
CA CYS A 106 -28.77 10.53 -7.29
C CYS A 106 -28.81 9.03 -7.61
N PRO A 107 -29.00 8.62 -8.87
CA PRO A 107 -28.86 7.24 -9.25
C PRO A 107 -27.39 6.82 -9.06
N GLU A 108 -27.18 5.73 -8.33
CA GLU A 108 -25.87 5.09 -8.24
C GLU A 108 -25.45 4.63 -9.65
N PRO A 109 -24.20 4.88 -10.07
CA PRO A 109 -23.73 4.33 -11.33
C PRO A 109 -23.63 2.80 -11.19
N GLU A 110 -24.50 2.10 -11.91
CA GLU A 110 -24.41 0.65 -12.09
C GLU A 110 -23.04 0.31 -12.67
N ASN A 111 -22.27 -0.55 -11.96
CA ASN A 111 -20.93 -1.05 -12.30
C ASN A 111 -19.69 -0.21 -11.93
N SER A 112 -19.71 0.60 -10.89
CA SER A 112 -18.47 0.86 -10.18
C SER A 112 -18.24 -0.29 -9.18
N VAL A 113 -17.28 -1.17 -9.45
CA VAL A 113 -16.68 -2.02 -8.41
C VAL A 113 -15.86 -1.09 -7.51
N VAL A 114 -16.57 -0.22 -6.80
CA VAL A 114 -16.00 0.51 -5.67
C VAL A 114 -15.67 -0.55 -4.65
N ALA A 115 -14.39 -0.67 -4.34
CA ALA A 115 -13.82 -1.60 -3.39
C ALA A 115 -14.63 -1.63 -2.07
N GLN A 116 -15.65 -2.47 -2.00
CA GLN A 116 -16.24 -2.94 -0.76
C GLN A 116 -15.26 -3.94 -0.16
N GLY A 117 -14.31 -3.46 0.63
CA GLY A 117 -13.30 -4.31 1.23
C GLY A 117 -12.23 -3.55 1.99
N PHE A 118 -12.43 -2.27 2.25
CA PHE A 118 -11.58 -1.52 3.15
C PHE A 118 -11.82 -2.02 4.58
N SER A 119 -10.80 -2.68 5.17
CA SER A 119 -10.80 -2.92 6.61
C SER A 119 -10.85 -1.58 7.33
N PRO A 120 -11.77 -1.37 8.30
CA PRO A 120 -11.89 -0.11 9.05
C PRO A 120 -10.65 0.21 9.90
N ALA A 121 -9.64 -0.66 9.91
CA ALA A 121 -8.54 -0.58 10.88
C ALA A 121 -7.48 0.47 10.56
N ASP A 122 -7.34 0.95 9.32
CA ASP A 122 -6.55 2.14 9.00
C ASP A 122 -6.92 2.66 7.59
N PRO A 123 -7.99 3.44 7.42
CA PRO A 123 -8.09 4.26 6.24
C PRO A 123 -6.91 5.22 6.34
N GLU A 124 -5.95 5.13 5.40
CA GLU A 124 -4.96 6.19 5.26
C GLU A 124 -5.73 7.49 5.06
N ARG A 125 -5.86 8.21 6.17
CA ARG A 125 -6.67 9.42 6.20
C ARG A 125 -6.04 10.42 5.26
N ARG A 126 -6.84 11.00 4.41
CA ARG A 126 -6.39 12.04 3.50
C ARG A 126 -5.65 13.12 4.28
N TYR A 127 -4.41 13.38 3.91
CA TYR A 127 -3.65 14.47 4.48
C TYR A 127 -4.16 15.81 3.91
N PRO A 128 -4.60 16.76 4.75
CA PRO A 128 -5.25 17.99 4.28
C PRO A 128 -4.29 19.07 3.79
N GLY A 129 -2.97 18.83 3.77
CA GLY A 129 -1.98 19.81 3.34
C GLY A 129 -1.59 20.83 4.41
N THR A 130 -1.93 20.62 5.69
CA THR A 130 -1.76 21.57 6.79
C THR A 130 -0.38 22.22 6.87
N CYS A 131 0.70 21.47 6.60
CA CYS A 131 2.07 21.99 6.67
C CYS A 131 2.63 22.41 5.31
N ALA A 132 1.89 22.23 4.22
CA ALA A 132 2.42 22.39 2.86
C ALA A 132 2.98 23.81 2.57
N HIS A 133 2.48 24.83 3.25
CA HIS A 133 2.88 26.23 3.02
C HIS A 133 3.49 26.90 4.26
N ARG A 134 3.85 26.11 5.30
CA ARG A 134 4.35 26.67 6.56
C ARG A 134 5.85 26.95 6.56
N GLY A 135 6.61 26.44 5.59
CA GLY A 135 8.05 26.63 5.54
C GLY A 135 8.81 26.07 6.76
N LEU A 136 8.33 24.97 7.34
CA LEU A 136 8.99 24.34 8.49
C LEU A 136 10.37 23.84 8.10
N ALA A 137 11.36 23.98 9.01
CA ALA A 137 12.67 23.39 8.83
C ALA A 137 12.61 21.84 8.87
N GLU A 138 13.53 21.21 8.17
CA GLU A 138 13.66 19.74 8.18
C GLU A 138 14.49 19.26 9.38
N ASP A 139 14.04 19.61 10.57
CA ASP A 139 14.70 19.26 11.83
C ASP A 139 14.39 17.83 12.27
N PRO A 140 15.19 17.24 13.18
CA PRO A 140 14.84 15.98 13.82
C PRO A 140 13.45 16.02 14.47
N GLY A 141 12.67 14.96 14.31
CA GLY A 141 11.32 14.86 14.88
C GLY A 141 10.21 15.44 13.99
N VAL A 142 10.52 15.87 12.76
CA VAL A 142 9.50 16.20 11.75
C VAL A 142 9.48 15.14 10.65
N GLY A 143 8.30 14.88 10.11
CA GLY A 143 8.15 14.03 8.92
C GLY A 143 8.44 14.81 7.64
N LEU A 144 8.77 14.09 6.57
CA LEU A 144 8.98 14.69 5.24
C LEU A 144 7.88 14.22 4.29
N ARG A 145 7.22 15.17 3.64
CA ARG A 145 6.17 14.90 2.66
C ARG A 145 6.56 15.33 1.27
N ILE A 146 6.00 14.63 0.29
CA ILE A 146 6.13 14.92 -1.15
C ILE A 146 4.81 15.50 -1.63
N ARG A 147 4.86 16.67 -2.25
CA ARG A 147 3.70 17.31 -2.89
C ARG A 147 3.23 16.47 -4.06
N LEU A 148 1.95 16.12 -4.04
CA LEU A 148 1.29 15.45 -5.16
C LEU A 148 0.37 16.44 -5.86
N ALA A 149 0.74 16.83 -7.08
CA ALA A 149 -0.13 17.68 -7.90
C ALA A 149 -1.43 16.94 -8.25
N PRO A 150 -2.54 17.64 -8.47
CA PRO A 150 -3.76 17.03 -8.99
C PRO A 150 -3.48 16.26 -10.28
N SER A 151 -3.84 14.98 -10.28
CA SER A 151 -3.69 14.10 -11.45
C SER A 151 -4.76 13.02 -11.44
N VAL A 152 -4.98 12.42 -12.60
CA VAL A 152 -5.80 11.22 -12.76
C VAL A 152 -4.88 10.10 -13.20
N GLU A 153 -4.69 9.13 -12.32
CA GLU A 153 -3.86 7.96 -12.60
C GLU A 153 -4.74 6.82 -13.10
N ARG A 154 -4.53 6.42 -14.35
CA ARG A 154 -5.21 5.29 -14.99
C ARG A 154 -4.25 4.14 -15.14
N PHE A 155 -4.68 2.96 -14.74
CA PHE A 155 -3.92 1.73 -14.89
C PHE A 155 -4.86 0.55 -15.07
N VAL A 156 -4.32 -0.56 -15.57
CA VAL A 156 -5.06 -1.81 -15.69
C VAL A 156 -4.55 -2.76 -14.63
N ASP A 157 -5.43 -3.18 -13.73
CA ASP A 157 -5.16 -4.29 -12.83
C ASP A 157 -5.49 -5.61 -13.55
N LEU A 158 -4.57 -6.55 -13.53
CA LEU A 158 -4.72 -7.81 -14.29
C LEU A 158 -5.87 -8.70 -13.80
N ARG A 159 -6.38 -8.45 -12.59
CA ARG A 159 -7.51 -9.18 -12.01
C ARG A 159 -8.80 -8.36 -11.95
N LEU A 160 -8.68 -7.07 -11.63
CA LEU A 160 -9.81 -6.19 -11.39
C LEU A 160 -10.18 -5.35 -12.62
N GLY A 161 -9.38 -5.38 -13.69
CA GLY A 161 -9.59 -4.57 -14.89
C GLY A 161 -9.18 -3.11 -14.74
N PRO A 162 -9.72 -2.22 -15.58
CA PRO A 162 -9.36 -0.79 -15.59
C PRO A 162 -9.65 -0.11 -14.26
N GLN A 163 -8.71 0.71 -13.80
CA GLN A 163 -8.78 1.47 -12.56
C GLN A 163 -8.49 2.94 -12.83
N GLU A 164 -9.15 3.83 -12.10
CA GLU A 164 -8.88 5.26 -12.09
C GLU A 164 -8.76 5.75 -10.65
N GLN A 165 -7.72 6.52 -10.35
CA GLN A 165 -7.49 7.09 -9.03
C GLN A 165 -7.04 8.55 -9.15
N ARG A 166 -7.35 9.34 -8.11
CA ARG A 166 -6.99 10.75 -7.97
C ARG A 166 -6.18 10.94 -6.69
N PRO A 167 -4.86 10.68 -6.69
CA PRO A 167 -4.06 10.54 -5.48
C PRO A 167 -4.12 11.75 -4.53
N SER A 168 -3.99 12.96 -5.05
CA SER A 168 -4.03 14.19 -4.24
C SER A 168 -5.40 14.43 -3.58
N GLU A 169 -6.49 14.01 -4.23
CA GLU A 169 -7.85 14.12 -3.70
C GLU A 169 -8.15 13.02 -2.68
N GLN A 170 -7.68 11.80 -2.94
CA GLN A 170 -7.96 10.61 -2.12
C GLN A 170 -7.06 10.51 -0.89
N SER A 171 -5.77 10.82 -1.02
CA SER A 171 -4.76 10.60 0.03
C SER A 171 -4.05 11.89 0.47
N GLY A 172 -4.04 12.94 -0.36
CA GLY A 172 -3.20 14.12 -0.15
C GLY A 172 -1.72 13.83 -0.37
N ASP A 173 -0.86 14.71 0.10
CA ASP A 173 0.59 14.62 -0.06
C ASP A 173 1.18 13.39 0.63
N LEU A 174 2.08 12.70 -0.08
CA LEU A 174 2.67 11.45 0.36
C LEU A 174 3.70 11.68 1.48
N LEU A 175 3.58 10.96 2.59
CA LEU A 175 4.61 10.92 3.61
C LEU A 175 5.76 10.02 3.11
N ALA A 176 6.95 10.60 2.95
CA ALA A 176 8.14 9.86 2.54
C ALA A 176 8.92 9.32 3.72
N ARG A 177 9.12 10.16 4.76
CA ARG A 177 9.79 9.80 6.01
C ARG A 177 8.95 10.25 7.20
N ASP A 178 8.81 9.40 8.20
CA ASP A 178 8.06 9.71 9.41
C ASP A 178 8.87 10.58 10.39
N ARG A 179 8.26 10.94 11.53
CA ARG A 179 8.88 11.79 12.56
C ARG A 179 10.03 11.10 13.30
N ASP A 180 10.06 9.77 13.29
CA ASP A 180 11.10 8.95 13.89
C ASP A 180 12.27 8.70 12.93
N GLY A 181 12.19 9.26 11.70
CA GLY A 181 13.21 9.15 10.67
C GLY A 181 13.10 7.87 9.82
N ASN A 182 12.04 7.07 9.99
CA ASN A 182 11.85 5.86 9.19
C ASN A 182 11.24 6.19 7.83
N TRP A 183 11.69 5.50 6.80
CA TRP A 183 11.05 5.56 5.50
C TRP A 183 9.68 4.92 5.54
N THR A 184 8.71 5.52 4.87
CA THR A 184 7.39 4.91 4.78
C THR A 184 7.36 3.82 3.71
N TYR A 185 6.51 2.80 3.92
CA TYR A 185 6.30 1.74 2.95
C TYR A 185 6.03 2.28 1.54
N GLN A 186 5.16 3.27 1.42
CA GLN A 186 4.77 3.82 0.12
C GLN A 186 5.95 4.43 -0.64
N PHE A 187 6.85 5.12 0.06
CA PHE A 187 8.03 5.70 -0.54
C PHE A 187 9.08 4.64 -0.86
N ALA A 188 9.47 3.83 0.13
CA ALA A 188 10.54 2.84 -0.02
C ALA A 188 10.20 1.80 -1.10
N ALA A 189 8.98 1.24 -1.08
CA ALA A 189 8.56 0.26 -2.08
C ALA A 189 8.56 0.84 -3.50
N THR A 190 8.09 2.09 -3.68
CA THR A 190 8.07 2.72 -5.00
C THR A 190 9.48 3.01 -5.54
N VAL A 191 10.38 3.49 -4.68
CA VAL A 191 11.79 3.73 -5.05
C VAL A 191 12.46 2.40 -5.44
N ASP A 192 12.24 1.35 -4.65
CA ASP A 192 12.80 0.03 -4.92
C ASP A 192 12.26 -0.57 -6.21
N ASP A 193 10.95 -0.51 -6.43
CA ASP A 193 10.32 -0.99 -7.67
C ASP A 193 10.84 -0.26 -8.91
N TYR A 194 11.16 1.03 -8.77
CA TYR A 194 11.79 1.81 -9.83
C TYR A 194 13.23 1.38 -10.07
N VAL A 195 14.06 1.33 -9.03
CA VAL A 195 15.50 1.02 -9.13
C VAL A 195 15.74 -0.43 -9.58
N GLN A 196 14.92 -1.37 -9.13
CA GLN A 196 15.02 -2.78 -9.49
C GLN A 196 14.30 -3.13 -10.81
N GLY A 197 13.65 -2.16 -11.46
CA GLY A 197 12.96 -2.38 -12.73
C GLY A 197 11.79 -3.37 -12.62
N VAL A 198 11.06 -3.37 -11.50
CA VAL A 198 9.91 -4.26 -11.29
C VAL A 198 8.84 -4.00 -12.34
N THR A 199 8.43 -5.03 -13.07
CA THR A 199 7.45 -4.94 -14.16
C THR A 199 6.07 -5.44 -13.77
N LEU A 200 5.95 -6.23 -12.70
CA LEU A 200 4.68 -6.74 -12.19
C LEU A 200 4.67 -6.69 -10.66
N VAL A 201 3.66 -6.02 -10.09
CA VAL A 201 3.42 -5.94 -8.64
C VAL A 201 2.18 -6.77 -8.30
N ILE A 202 2.37 -7.83 -7.50
CA ILE A 202 1.29 -8.69 -7.01
C ILE A 202 1.15 -8.50 -5.50
N ARG A 203 -0.03 -8.08 -5.03
CA ARG A 203 -0.25 -7.75 -3.61
C ARG A 203 -1.72 -7.85 -3.18
N GLY A 204 -1.98 -7.68 -1.91
CA GLY A 204 -3.34 -7.70 -1.39
C GLY A 204 -4.18 -6.50 -1.85
N ILE A 205 -5.48 -6.70 -1.99
CA ILE A 205 -6.45 -5.66 -2.40
C ILE A 205 -6.51 -4.47 -1.42
N ASP A 206 -6.07 -4.65 -0.20
CA ASP A 206 -5.95 -3.58 0.80
C ASP A 206 -4.95 -2.47 0.40
N LEU A 207 -4.06 -2.76 -0.54
CA LEU A 207 -3.11 -1.79 -1.10
C LEU A 207 -3.59 -1.15 -2.42
N LEU A 208 -4.75 -1.53 -2.94
CA LEU A 208 -5.26 -1.01 -4.22
C LEU A 208 -5.38 0.52 -4.20
N ALA A 209 -5.95 1.08 -3.13
CA ALA A 209 -6.14 2.53 -3.00
C ALA A 209 -4.83 3.34 -3.00
N SER A 210 -3.70 2.69 -2.73
CA SER A 210 -2.38 3.32 -2.75
C SER A 210 -1.71 3.30 -4.12
N THR A 211 -2.25 2.57 -5.09
CA THR A 211 -1.59 2.32 -6.38
C THR A 211 -1.38 3.62 -7.17
N GLY A 212 -2.40 4.45 -7.28
CA GLY A 212 -2.31 5.71 -8.03
C GLY A 212 -1.23 6.64 -7.50
N ARG A 213 -1.09 6.79 -6.18
CA ARG A 213 -0.05 7.65 -5.60
C ARG A 213 1.36 7.07 -5.78
N GLN A 214 1.50 5.74 -5.81
CA GLN A 214 2.79 5.11 -6.14
C GLN A 214 3.13 5.30 -7.62
N ILE A 215 2.16 5.21 -8.53
CA ILE A 215 2.35 5.54 -9.95
C ILE A 215 2.78 7.00 -10.10
N GLN A 216 2.10 7.93 -9.43
CA GLN A 216 2.46 9.36 -9.49
C GLN A 216 3.86 9.60 -8.93
N LEU A 217 4.22 8.99 -7.79
CA LEU A 217 5.58 9.07 -7.24
C LEU A 217 6.62 8.49 -8.19
N ALA A 218 6.38 7.31 -8.75
CA ALA A 218 7.29 6.69 -9.72
C ALA A 218 7.55 7.60 -10.93
N ARG A 219 6.51 8.28 -11.42
CA ARG A 219 6.63 9.27 -12.50
C ARG A 219 7.46 10.48 -12.06
N LEU A 220 7.29 10.97 -10.84
CA LEU A 220 8.14 12.02 -10.28
C LEU A 220 9.61 11.60 -10.16
N LEU A 221 9.88 10.31 -9.97
CA LEU A 221 11.24 9.74 -9.95
C LEU A 221 11.82 9.46 -11.35
N GLY A 222 11.02 9.64 -12.42
CA GLY A 222 11.48 9.47 -13.80
C GLY A 222 10.95 8.21 -14.51
N ARG A 223 10.10 7.41 -13.86
CA ARG A 223 9.46 6.24 -14.47
C ARG A 223 8.13 6.65 -15.10
N HIS A 224 8.11 6.76 -16.42
CA HIS A 224 6.91 7.20 -17.15
C HIS A 224 5.85 6.11 -17.28
N GLU A 225 6.26 4.86 -17.43
CA GLU A 225 5.36 3.72 -17.52
C GLU A 225 5.31 2.95 -16.20
N PRO A 226 4.12 2.83 -15.58
CA PRO A 226 3.98 2.05 -14.34
C PRO A 226 4.17 0.56 -14.60
N PRO A 227 4.50 -0.24 -13.57
CA PRO A 227 4.42 -1.69 -13.67
C PRO A 227 2.97 -2.13 -13.88
N ALA A 228 2.78 -3.36 -14.35
CA ALA A 228 1.48 -4.00 -14.26
C ALA A 228 1.15 -4.30 -12.79
N PHE A 229 -0.13 -4.27 -12.44
CA PHE A 229 -0.61 -4.58 -11.09
C PHE A 229 -1.55 -5.78 -11.11
N MET A 230 -1.51 -6.56 -10.05
CA MET A 230 -2.46 -7.65 -9.80
C MET A 230 -2.81 -7.67 -8.30
N HIS A 231 -4.01 -7.25 -7.96
CA HIS A 231 -4.48 -7.26 -6.57
C HIS A 231 -5.31 -8.51 -6.30
N HIS A 232 -4.91 -9.29 -5.28
CA HIS A 232 -5.63 -10.49 -4.87
C HIS A 232 -6.48 -10.23 -3.63
N ALA A 233 -7.54 -11.02 -3.44
CA ALA A 233 -8.36 -10.99 -2.24
C ALA A 233 -7.52 -11.31 -1.00
N LEU A 234 -7.92 -10.74 0.15
CA LEU A 234 -7.29 -11.06 1.43
C LEU A 234 -7.77 -12.41 1.92
N ILE A 235 -6.89 -13.15 2.56
CA ILE A 235 -7.27 -14.37 3.26
C ILE A 235 -8.01 -13.97 4.54
N MET A 236 -9.29 -14.35 4.60
CA MET A 236 -10.19 -13.98 5.69
C MET A 236 -10.43 -15.18 6.60
N LYS A 237 -10.54 -14.92 7.90
CA LYS A 237 -10.96 -15.88 8.92
C LYS A 237 -12.32 -15.50 9.48
N TYR A 238 -13.04 -16.48 10.01
CA TYR A 238 -14.21 -16.20 10.83
C TYR A 238 -13.77 -15.82 12.25
N ALA A 239 -14.38 -14.79 12.82
CA ALA A 239 -14.12 -14.43 14.21
C ALA A 239 -14.50 -15.60 15.14
N ARG A 240 -13.57 -16.04 16.01
CA ARG A 240 -13.85 -17.10 16.97
C ARG A 240 -14.98 -16.68 17.91
N GLY A 241 -16.03 -17.48 18.03
CA GLY A 241 -17.07 -17.31 19.05
C GLY A 241 -18.24 -16.40 18.68
N ARG A 242 -18.46 -16.07 17.42
CA ARG A 242 -19.67 -15.37 16.94
C ARG A 242 -20.38 -16.17 15.85
N ASP A 243 -21.70 -15.98 15.75
CA ASP A 243 -22.56 -16.66 14.79
C ASP A 243 -22.02 -16.58 13.34
N PRO A 244 -22.26 -17.62 12.51
CA PRO A 244 -21.72 -17.71 11.14
C PRO A 244 -22.05 -16.54 10.19
N GLY A 245 -22.85 -15.56 10.63
CA GLY A 245 -23.23 -14.38 9.87
C GLY A 245 -22.46 -13.11 10.20
N THR A 246 -21.57 -13.08 11.18
CA THR A 246 -20.98 -11.84 11.70
C THR A 246 -19.47 -11.79 11.52
N SER A 247 -19.03 -10.81 10.74
CA SER A 247 -17.68 -10.27 10.49
C SER A 247 -16.56 -11.26 10.17
N ARG A 248 -16.21 -11.31 8.90
CA ARG A 248 -14.92 -11.85 8.43
C ARG A 248 -13.80 -10.89 8.84
N GLN A 249 -12.72 -11.42 9.41
CA GLN A 249 -11.53 -10.65 9.77
C GLN A 249 -10.35 -11.09 8.91
N LYS A 250 -9.46 -10.16 8.56
CA LYS A 250 -8.18 -10.46 7.91
C LYS A 250 -7.33 -11.31 8.85
N LEU A 251 -6.61 -12.32 8.33
CA LEU A 251 -5.58 -13.01 9.09
C LEU A 251 -4.54 -11.99 9.61
N SER A 252 -4.24 -12.06 10.90
CA SER A 252 -3.35 -11.14 11.57
C SER A 252 -2.47 -11.85 12.61
N LYS A 253 -1.17 -11.54 12.59
CA LYS A 253 -0.23 -12.05 13.60
C LYS A 253 -0.58 -11.56 15.02
N SER A 254 -1.12 -10.34 15.14
CA SER A 254 -1.56 -9.78 16.44
C SER A 254 -2.69 -10.56 17.08
N ASP A 255 -3.48 -11.29 16.28
CA ASP A 255 -4.61 -12.09 16.75
C ASP A 255 -4.23 -13.54 17.05
N GLY A 256 -2.93 -13.88 17.00
CA GLY A 256 -2.43 -15.23 17.24
C GLY A 256 -2.87 -16.25 16.17
N ASP A 257 -3.05 -15.79 14.93
CA ASP A 257 -3.39 -16.67 13.81
C ASP A 257 -2.25 -17.62 13.50
N THR A 258 -2.61 -18.83 13.04
CA THR A 258 -1.66 -19.89 12.72
C THR A 258 -0.74 -19.49 11.59
N GLY A 259 0.57 -19.45 11.87
CA GLY A 259 1.61 -19.23 10.87
C GLY A 259 2.02 -20.51 10.14
N ILE A 260 2.89 -20.38 9.15
CA ILE A 260 3.39 -21.51 8.36
C ILE A 260 4.14 -22.50 9.26
N ARG A 261 4.95 -22.00 10.20
CA ARG A 261 5.71 -22.81 11.15
C ARG A 261 4.80 -23.70 12.01
N GLU A 262 3.66 -23.20 12.48
CA GLU A 262 2.69 -23.97 13.26
C GLU A 262 1.97 -25.00 12.39
N LEU A 263 1.67 -24.70 11.12
CA LEU A 263 1.09 -25.67 10.20
C LEU A 263 2.10 -26.79 9.91
N ARG A 264 3.36 -26.46 9.65
CA ARG A 264 4.47 -27.40 9.47
C ARG A 264 4.62 -28.31 10.70
N ALA A 265 4.57 -27.73 11.91
CA ALA A 265 4.63 -28.51 13.17
C ALA A 265 3.45 -29.47 13.35
N ARG A 266 2.30 -29.19 12.72
CA ARG A 266 1.12 -30.07 12.68
C ARG A 266 1.16 -31.07 11.53
N GLY A 267 2.27 -31.19 10.80
CA GLY A 267 2.45 -32.16 9.74
C GLY A 267 1.91 -31.74 8.37
N TRP A 268 1.55 -30.48 8.17
CA TRP A 268 1.17 -29.98 6.84
C TRP A 268 2.37 -29.99 5.88
N THR A 269 2.12 -30.40 4.66
CA THR A 269 3.12 -30.36 3.59
C THR A 269 3.10 -29.00 2.85
N PRO A 270 4.19 -28.61 2.16
CA PRO A 270 4.21 -27.43 1.29
C PRO A 270 3.05 -27.40 0.30
N ALA A 271 2.77 -28.52 -0.37
CA ALA A 271 1.68 -28.64 -1.34
C ALA A 271 0.33 -28.31 -0.71
N GLN A 272 0.01 -28.89 0.45
CA GLN A 272 -1.24 -28.62 1.15
C GLN A 272 -1.41 -27.14 1.52
N ILE A 273 -0.34 -26.48 1.95
CA ILE A 273 -0.39 -25.05 2.29
C ILE A 273 -0.60 -24.19 1.03
N ILE A 274 0.10 -24.51 -0.05
CA ILE A 274 -0.02 -23.80 -1.34
C ILE A 274 -1.44 -23.95 -1.87
N ASP A 275 -1.97 -25.18 -1.90
CA ASP A 275 -3.33 -25.47 -2.38
C ASP A 275 -4.40 -24.74 -1.56
N ALA A 276 -4.26 -24.74 -0.22
CA ALA A 276 -5.16 -24.00 0.67
C ALA A 276 -5.11 -22.48 0.42
N ALA A 277 -3.91 -21.92 0.23
CA ALA A 277 -3.73 -20.50 -0.08
C ALA A 277 -4.32 -20.13 -1.46
N MET A 278 -4.14 -20.97 -2.48
CA MET A 278 -4.73 -20.79 -3.81
C MET A 278 -6.25 -20.83 -3.76
N ALA A 279 -6.83 -21.80 -3.06
CA ALA A 279 -8.27 -21.90 -2.88
C ALA A 279 -8.87 -20.69 -2.15
N ALA A 280 -8.14 -20.13 -1.18
CA ALA A 280 -8.56 -18.92 -0.46
C ALA A 280 -8.45 -17.65 -1.33
N ALA A 281 -7.44 -17.55 -2.19
CA ALA A 281 -7.22 -16.40 -3.07
C ALA A 281 -8.15 -16.38 -4.30
N SER A 282 -8.77 -17.51 -4.64
CA SER A 282 -9.68 -17.65 -5.78
C SER A 282 -11.14 -17.28 -5.47
N ARG A 283 -11.47 -17.08 -4.20
CA ARG A 283 -12.79 -16.66 -3.70
C ARG A 283 -12.87 -15.14 -3.58
#